data_e62845717bfde1cd6aeae85a8ab05dd5
#
_entry.id   e62845717bfde1cd6aeae85a8ab05dd5
#
_cell.length_a   1.000
_cell.length_b   1.000
_cell.length_c   1.000
_cell.angle_alpha   90.00
_cell.angle_beta   90.00
_cell.angle_gamma   90.00
#
_symmetry.space_group_name_H-M   'P 1'
#
loop_
_entity.id
_entity.type
_entity.pdbx_description
1 polymer ?
#
loop_
_entity_poly.entity_id
_entity_poly.type
_entity_poly.pdbx_seq_one_letter_code
_entity_poly.pdbx_strand_id
1 'polypeptide(L)'
;MIKPNALKKGDKIAIVSLSWGGLGDEKLIHKYYIAKERLEKDFGLSVVTMPNALKGSDFVYNHPELRAKDLMNAFRDETIKGIFCAIGGSDSIRLLPYIDYGVIYNNPKIFMGYSDTTVSHFMMRKAGLVSYYGPSV
;
A
#
# COMPACT_ATOMS: atom_id res chain seq x y z
N MET A 1 -13.11 16.51 2.48
CA MET A 1 -12.12 15.40 2.42
C MET A 1 -10.94 15.73 3.32
N ILE A 2 -10.45 14.74 4.03
CA ILE A 2 -9.30 14.92 4.93
C ILE A 2 -8.02 14.83 4.10
N LYS A 3 -7.14 15.82 4.25
CA LYS A 3 -5.80 15.81 3.70
C LYS A 3 -4.84 15.26 4.77
N PRO A 4 -4.13 14.15 4.53
CA PRO A 4 -3.23 13.60 5.52
C PRO A 4 -1.99 14.49 5.70
N ASN A 5 -1.31 14.33 6.83
CA ASN A 5 -0.05 15.01 7.07
C ASN A 5 1.01 14.57 6.06
N ALA A 6 1.84 15.51 5.62
CA ALA A 6 2.97 15.20 4.75
C ALA A 6 3.97 14.28 5.46
N LEU A 7 4.60 13.40 4.69
CA LEU A 7 5.70 12.59 5.20
C LEU A 7 6.92 13.45 5.48
N LYS A 8 7.66 13.08 6.51
CA LYS A 8 8.93 13.70 6.87
C LYS A 8 9.98 12.64 7.14
N LYS A 9 11.22 13.04 7.13
CA LYS A 9 12.36 12.16 7.42
C LYS A 9 12.17 11.46 8.77
N GLY A 10 12.38 10.15 8.78
CA GLY A 10 12.18 9.30 9.95
C GLY A 10 10.79 8.65 10.03
N ASP A 11 9.82 9.10 9.23
CA ASP A 11 8.50 8.49 9.23
C ASP A 11 8.54 7.06 8.69
N LYS A 12 7.66 6.23 9.24
CA LYS A 12 7.49 4.84 8.79
C LYS A 12 6.43 4.78 7.69
N ILE A 13 6.76 4.08 6.61
CA ILE A 13 5.80 3.75 5.56
C ILE A 13 5.65 2.24 5.41
N ALA A 14 4.46 1.83 4.99
CA ALA A 14 4.16 0.43 4.70
C ALA A 14 4.13 0.18 3.19
N ILE A 15 4.68 -0.95 2.77
CA ILE A 15 4.52 -1.46 1.41
C ILE A 15 3.42 -2.52 1.42
N VAL A 16 2.44 -2.38 0.52
CA VAL A 16 1.32 -3.31 0.34
C VAL A 16 1.23 -3.77 -1.10
N SER A 17 0.79 -5.00 -1.32
CA SER A 17 0.46 -5.53 -2.64
C SER A 17 -1.06 -5.67 -2.74
N LEU A 18 -1.73 -4.65 -3.26
CA LEU A 18 -3.19 -4.60 -3.35
C LEU A 18 -3.72 -5.15 -4.68
N SER A 19 -2.85 -5.32 -5.65
CA SER A 19 -3.17 -5.76 -6.99
C SER A 19 -2.36 -7.01 -7.32
N TRP A 20 -1.38 -6.93 -8.20
CA TRP A 20 -0.54 -8.07 -8.52
C TRP A 20 0.55 -8.27 -7.48
N GLY A 21 0.82 -9.54 -7.12
CA GLY A 21 1.85 -9.89 -6.14
C GLY A 21 3.23 -10.15 -6.74
N GLY A 22 3.47 -9.71 -7.96
CA GLY A 22 4.71 -10.02 -8.70
C GLY A 22 5.98 -9.48 -8.09
N LEU A 23 5.91 -8.43 -7.23
CA LEU A 23 7.11 -7.92 -6.56
C LEU A 23 7.75 -8.97 -5.66
N GLY A 24 6.98 -9.93 -5.15
CA GLY A 24 7.47 -11.04 -4.34
C GLY A 24 7.97 -12.23 -5.17
N ASP A 25 7.78 -12.22 -6.49
CA ASP A 25 8.24 -13.29 -7.34
C ASP A 25 9.77 -13.24 -7.53
N GLU A 26 10.39 -14.40 -7.72
CA GLU A 26 11.84 -14.53 -7.84
C GLU A 26 12.43 -13.59 -8.91
N LYS A 27 11.71 -13.42 -10.02
CA LYS A 27 12.17 -12.55 -11.12
C LYS A 27 12.19 -11.06 -10.77
N LEU A 28 11.38 -10.61 -9.80
CA LEU A 28 11.20 -9.19 -9.48
C LEU A 28 11.63 -8.80 -8.07
N ILE A 29 11.88 -9.76 -7.19
CA ILE A 29 12.19 -9.49 -5.79
C ILE A 29 13.40 -8.55 -5.61
N HIS A 30 14.36 -8.58 -6.53
CA HIS A 30 15.51 -7.67 -6.49
C HIS A 30 15.09 -6.19 -6.57
N LYS A 31 14.00 -5.89 -7.27
CA LYS A 31 13.46 -4.52 -7.36
C LYS A 31 12.93 -4.04 -6.01
N TYR A 32 12.36 -4.94 -5.22
CA TYR A 32 11.94 -4.62 -3.86
C TYR A 32 13.13 -4.16 -3.01
N TYR A 33 14.22 -4.88 -3.04
CA TYR A 33 15.41 -4.52 -2.25
C TYR A 33 15.99 -3.17 -2.67
N ILE A 34 16.03 -2.89 -3.98
CA ILE A 34 16.46 -1.61 -4.51
C ILE A 34 15.54 -0.48 -4.02
N ALA A 35 14.22 -0.69 -4.11
CA ALA A 35 13.24 0.29 -3.69
C ALA A 35 13.34 0.58 -2.19
N LYS A 36 13.42 -0.46 -1.38
CA LYS A 36 13.57 -0.34 0.08
C LYS A 36 14.82 0.46 0.42
N GLU A 37 15.95 0.15 -0.19
CA GLU A 37 17.20 0.86 0.03
C GLU A 37 17.07 2.35 -0.33
N ARG A 38 16.46 2.68 -1.46
CA ARG A 38 16.23 4.07 -1.88
C ARG A 38 15.32 4.83 -0.91
N LEU A 39 14.22 4.21 -0.51
CA LEU A 39 13.29 4.82 0.45
C LEU A 39 13.98 5.11 1.78
N GLU A 40 14.81 4.20 2.24
CA GLU A 40 15.52 4.37 3.51
C GLU A 40 16.70 5.35 3.42
N LYS A 41 17.54 5.23 2.40
CA LYS A 41 18.75 6.04 2.26
C LYS A 41 18.49 7.41 1.65
N ASP A 42 17.75 7.48 0.54
CA ASP A 42 17.57 8.73 -0.20
C ASP A 42 16.49 9.61 0.42
N PHE A 43 15.43 9.00 0.95
CA PHE A 43 14.30 9.71 1.55
C PHE A 43 14.29 9.69 3.07
N GLY A 44 15.15 8.90 3.69
CA GLY A 44 15.22 8.82 5.14
C GLY A 44 13.99 8.23 5.82
N LEU A 45 13.22 7.41 5.10
CA LEU A 45 12.02 6.76 5.64
C LEU A 45 12.37 5.44 6.30
N SER A 46 11.54 5.01 7.24
CA SER A 46 11.57 3.64 7.77
C SER A 46 10.55 2.81 7.01
N VAL A 47 10.97 1.66 6.48
CA VAL A 47 10.10 0.82 5.63
C VAL A 47 9.66 -0.43 6.37
N VAL A 48 8.36 -0.65 6.46
CA VAL A 48 7.76 -1.92 6.88
C VAL A 48 7.02 -2.53 5.68
N THR A 49 7.28 -3.79 5.41
CA THR A 49 6.59 -4.52 4.36
C THR A 49 5.51 -5.37 4.99
N MET A 50 4.26 -5.17 4.58
CA MET A 50 3.14 -5.88 5.19
C MET A 50 3.24 -7.39 4.93
N PRO A 51 2.68 -8.24 5.80
CA PRO A 51 2.96 -9.68 5.82
C PRO A 51 2.73 -10.43 4.51
N ASN A 52 1.76 -10.00 3.70
CA ASN A 52 1.41 -10.71 2.47
C ASN A 52 1.98 -10.06 1.20
N ALA A 53 2.68 -8.92 1.33
CA ALA A 53 3.10 -8.13 0.17
C ALA A 53 4.11 -8.85 -0.74
N LEU A 54 4.96 -9.69 -0.18
CA LEU A 54 6.02 -10.41 -0.92
C LEU A 54 5.79 -11.91 -1.02
N LYS A 55 4.56 -12.38 -0.82
CA LYS A 55 4.25 -13.83 -0.90
C LYS A 55 4.14 -14.37 -2.33
N GLY A 56 4.29 -13.53 -3.32
CA GLY A 56 4.30 -13.94 -4.72
C GLY A 56 2.95 -13.81 -5.41
N SER A 57 2.97 -13.83 -6.74
CA SER A 57 1.79 -13.56 -7.57
C SER A 57 0.65 -14.56 -7.34
N ASP A 58 0.96 -15.87 -7.24
CA ASP A 58 -0.07 -16.89 -7.04
C ASP A 58 -0.79 -16.74 -5.70
N PHE A 59 -0.03 -16.55 -4.62
CA PHE A 59 -0.60 -16.38 -3.29
C PHE A 59 -1.47 -15.13 -3.22
N VAL A 60 -0.95 -14.01 -3.69
CA VAL A 60 -1.64 -12.72 -3.66
C VAL A 60 -2.93 -12.76 -4.49
N TYR A 61 -2.87 -13.39 -5.66
CA TYR A 61 -4.06 -13.57 -6.51
C TYR A 61 -5.16 -14.37 -5.80
N ASN A 62 -4.80 -15.44 -5.10
CA ASN A 62 -5.76 -16.33 -4.45
C ASN A 62 -6.29 -15.80 -3.11
N HIS A 63 -5.73 -14.71 -2.57
CA HIS A 63 -6.07 -14.20 -1.24
C HIS A 63 -6.39 -12.70 -1.23
N PRO A 64 -7.46 -12.25 -1.93
CA PRO A 64 -7.84 -10.83 -1.90
C PRO A 64 -8.18 -10.35 -0.48
N GLU A 65 -8.72 -11.23 0.37
CA GLU A 65 -9.01 -10.93 1.78
C GLU A 65 -7.74 -10.59 2.57
N LEU A 66 -6.62 -11.22 2.26
CA LEU A 66 -5.34 -10.96 2.93
C LEU A 66 -4.67 -9.69 2.42
N ARG A 67 -4.85 -9.37 1.14
CA ARG A 67 -4.43 -8.06 0.60
C ARG A 67 -5.16 -6.92 1.32
N ALA A 68 -6.46 -7.06 1.46
CA ALA A 68 -7.28 -6.08 2.17
C ALA A 68 -6.92 -6.02 3.66
N LYS A 69 -6.64 -7.15 4.29
CA LYS A 69 -6.19 -7.20 5.69
C LYS A 69 -4.90 -6.42 5.90
N ASP A 70 -3.93 -6.58 5.00
CA ASP A 70 -2.68 -5.81 5.05
C ASP A 70 -2.96 -4.30 4.98
N LEU A 71 -3.84 -3.87 4.07
CA LEU A 71 -4.22 -2.47 3.94
C LEU A 71 -4.87 -1.94 5.22
N MET A 72 -5.85 -2.67 5.75
CA MET A 72 -6.56 -2.26 6.97
C MET A 72 -5.62 -2.21 8.17
N ASN A 73 -4.75 -3.18 8.33
CA ASN A 73 -3.77 -3.19 9.41
C ASN A 73 -2.74 -2.06 9.27
N ALA A 74 -2.33 -1.72 8.04
CA ALA A 74 -1.46 -0.58 7.79
C ALA A 74 -2.14 0.74 8.20
N PHE A 75 -3.43 0.89 7.95
CA PHE A 75 -4.18 2.05 8.42
C PHE A 75 -4.34 2.08 9.93
N ARG A 76 -4.59 0.94 10.59
CA ARG A 76 -4.76 0.86 12.04
C ARG A 76 -3.47 1.12 12.82
N ASP A 77 -2.33 0.82 12.24
CA ASP A 77 -1.04 1.00 12.91
C ASP A 77 -0.67 2.49 12.97
N GLU A 78 -0.76 3.07 14.16
CA GLU A 78 -0.49 4.49 14.39
C GLU A 78 0.95 4.89 14.09
N THR A 79 1.88 3.94 14.07
CA THR A 79 3.30 4.21 13.76
C THR A 79 3.55 4.36 12.26
N ILE A 80 2.65 3.85 11.42
CA ILE A 80 2.74 3.95 9.96
C ILE A 80 2.14 5.28 9.51
N LYS A 81 2.91 6.09 8.77
CA LYS A 81 2.51 7.43 8.31
C LYS A 81 2.16 7.49 6.84
N GLY A 82 2.56 6.49 6.07
CA GLY A 82 2.24 6.38 4.65
C GLY A 82 2.11 4.94 4.21
N ILE A 83 1.37 4.72 3.14
CA ILE A 83 1.13 3.41 2.54
C ILE A 83 1.43 3.53 1.06
N PHE A 84 2.38 2.74 0.57
CA PHE A 84 2.82 2.74 -0.82
C PHE A 84 2.50 1.39 -1.47
N CYS A 85 1.88 1.44 -2.64
CA CYS A 85 1.58 0.24 -3.40
C CYS A 85 2.83 -0.31 -4.06
N ALA A 86 3.00 -1.63 -3.99
CA ALA A 86 4.17 -2.31 -4.55
C ALA A 86 4.19 -2.24 -6.07
N ILE A 87 3.07 -2.55 -6.71
CA ILE A 87 2.95 -2.63 -8.17
C ILE A 87 1.46 -2.62 -8.54
N GLY A 88 1.15 -2.28 -9.80
CA GLY A 88 -0.19 -2.39 -10.34
C GLY A 88 -0.63 -3.83 -10.63
N GLY A 89 -1.60 -3.98 -11.51
CA GLY A 89 -2.13 -5.29 -11.89
C GLY A 89 -3.48 -5.17 -12.57
N SER A 90 -4.44 -6.03 -12.21
CA SER A 90 -5.73 -6.08 -12.92
C SER A 90 -6.96 -6.40 -12.07
N ASP A 91 -6.81 -6.71 -10.79
CA ASP A 91 -7.93 -7.25 -10.01
C ASP A 91 -8.09 -6.67 -8.60
N SER A 92 -7.55 -5.48 -8.34
CA SER A 92 -7.66 -4.86 -7.01
C SER A 92 -9.11 -4.57 -6.60
N ILE A 93 -10.04 -4.55 -7.54
CA ILE A 93 -11.47 -4.44 -7.26
C ILE A 93 -11.99 -5.57 -6.36
N ARG A 94 -11.33 -6.71 -6.34
CA ARG A 94 -11.71 -7.85 -5.48
C ARG A 94 -11.54 -7.57 -4.00
N LEU A 95 -10.86 -6.47 -3.63
CA LEU A 95 -10.69 -6.06 -2.23
C LEU A 95 -11.94 -5.39 -1.66
N LEU A 96 -12.83 -4.86 -2.50
CA LEU A 96 -13.97 -4.04 -2.08
C LEU A 96 -14.80 -4.66 -0.93
N PRO A 97 -15.15 -5.96 -0.95
CA PRO A 97 -15.97 -6.54 0.12
C PRO A 97 -15.30 -6.54 1.50
N TYR A 98 -13.99 -6.35 1.56
CA TYR A 98 -13.19 -6.49 2.78
C TYR A 98 -12.73 -5.14 3.36
N ILE A 99 -13.17 -4.02 2.77
CA ILE A 99 -12.70 -2.69 3.16
C ILE A 99 -13.62 -2.09 4.21
N ASP A 100 -13.05 -1.67 5.32
CA ASP A 100 -13.71 -0.87 6.35
C ASP A 100 -13.33 0.60 6.16
N TYR A 101 -14.25 1.36 5.59
CA TYR A 101 -14.02 2.78 5.30
C TYR A 101 -13.87 3.64 6.55
N GLY A 102 -14.47 3.22 7.67
CA GLY A 102 -14.29 3.89 8.96
C GLY A 102 -12.84 3.82 9.46
N VAL A 103 -12.17 2.69 9.22
CA VAL A 103 -10.75 2.52 9.57
C VAL A 103 -9.89 3.54 8.80
N ILE A 104 -10.16 3.71 7.51
CA ILE A 104 -9.44 4.68 6.68
C ILE A 104 -9.71 6.11 7.16
N TYR A 105 -10.98 6.45 7.36
CA TYR A 105 -11.40 7.78 7.81
C TYR A 105 -10.77 8.19 9.13
N ASN A 106 -10.71 7.26 10.08
CA ASN A 106 -10.22 7.53 11.44
C ASN A 106 -8.69 7.48 11.56
N ASN A 107 -7.98 7.05 10.51
CA ASN A 107 -6.52 6.92 10.50
C ASN A 107 -5.93 7.53 9.22
N PRO A 108 -6.13 8.83 8.98
CA PRO A 108 -5.67 9.45 7.74
C PRO A 108 -4.15 9.40 7.61
N LYS A 109 -3.67 8.91 6.49
CA LYS A 109 -2.24 8.87 6.16
C LYS A 109 -2.03 8.95 4.65
N ILE A 110 -0.81 9.21 4.23
CA ILE A 110 -0.45 9.23 2.82
C ILE A 110 -0.74 7.86 2.22
N PHE A 111 -1.44 7.85 1.10
CA PHE A 111 -1.63 6.65 0.27
C PHE A 111 -1.21 6.97 -1.15
N MET A 112 -0.32 6.17 -1.73
CA MET A 112 0.22 6.39 -3.06
C MET A 112 0.24 5.11 -3.88
N GLY A 113 -0.14 5.23 -5.15
CA GLY A 113 -0.11 4.17 -6.13
C GLY A 113 -0.72 4.63 -7.46
N TYR A 114 -0.63 3.81 -8.50
CA TYR A 114 -1.20 4.12 -9.81
C TYR A 114 -1.64 2.86 -10.55
N SER A 115 -2.13 3.00 -11.78
CA SER A 115 -2.62 1.90 -12.62
C SER A 115 -3.81 1.18 -11.96
N ASP A 116 -3.81 -0.13 -11.82
CA ASP A 116 -4.93 -0.88 -11.23
C ASP A 116 -5.23 -0.45 -9.78
N THR A 117 -4.24 0.02 -9.04
CA THR A 117 -4.48 0.56 -7.69
C THR A 117 -5.31 1.85 -7.69
N THR A 118 -5.70 2.35 -8.86
CA THR A 118 -6.70 3.42 -8.97
C THR A 118 -8.00 3.05 -8.28
N VAL A 119 -8.39 1.78 -8.25
CA VAL A 119 -9.55 1.31 -7.48
C VAL A 119 -9.41 1.69 -6.00
N SER A 120 -8.20 1.56 -5.46
CA SER A 120 -7.92 1.95 -4.06
C SER A 120 -8.04 3.47 -3.85
N HIS A 121 -7.73 4.28 -4.85
CA HIS A 121 -7.98 5.74 -4.76
C HIS A 121 -9.47 6.05 -4.63
N PHE A 122 -10.34 5.30 -5.32
CA PHE A 122 -11.78 5.43 -5.12
C PHE A 122 -12.22 4.98 -3.73
N MET A 123 -11.58 3.96 -3.15
CA MET A 123 -11.80 3.57 -1.76
C MET A 123 -11.44 4.72 -0.80
N MET A 124 -10.27 5.36 -1.01
CA MET A 124 -9.84 6.50 -0.21
C MET A 124 -10.83 7.65 -0.33
N ARG A 125 -11.27 7.98 -1.55
CA ARG A 125 -12.27 9.01 -1.79
C ARG A 125 -13.59 8.70 -1.08
N LYS A 126 -14.06 7.47 -1.17
CA LYS A 126 -15.29 7.04 -0.47
C LYS A 126 -15.15 7.18 1.04
N ALA A 127 -13.98 6.90 1.57
CA ALA A 127 -13.68 7.07 2.99
C ALA A 127 -13.48 8.54 3.42
N GLY A 128 -13.38 9.46 2.47
CA GLY A 128 -13.15 10.88 2.77
C GLY A 128 -11.68 11.26 2.90
N LEU A 129 -10.77 10.46 2.38
CA LEU A 129 -9.32 10.69 2.43
C LEU A 129 -8.77 11.13 1.08
N VAL A 130 -8.00 12.21 1.06
CA VAL A 130 -7.18 12.60 -0.10
C VAL A 130 -6.05 11.60 -0.28
N SER A 131 -5.86 11.10 -1.50
CA SER A 131 -4.78 10.19 -1.84
C SER A 131 -3.97 10.71 -3.03
N TYR A 132 -2.81 10.12 -3.27
CA TYR A 132 -1.84 10.65 -4.22
C TYR A 132 -1.62 9.64 -5.34
N TYR A 133 -1.98 10.03 -6.55
CA TYR A 133 -1.70 9.22 -7.74
C TYR A 133 -0.24 9.43 -8.12
N GLY A 134 0.56 8.38 -7.97
CA GLY A 134 1.99 8.46 -8.17
C GLY A 134 2.63 7.09 -8.34
N PRO A 135 3.94 7.04 -8.52
CA PRO A 135 4.62 5.79 -8.84
C PRO A 135 4.47 4.72 -7.77
N SER A 136 4.57 3.47 -8.20
CA SER A 136 4.79 2.32 -7.32
C SER A 136 6.21 2.34 -6.76
N VAL A 137 6.44 1.55 -5.76
CA VAL A 137 7.78 1.40 -5.17
C VAL A 137 8.82 0.87 -6.14
#